data_149462a18f381c588bcb37da03f1b3ec
#
_entry.id   149462a18f381c588bcb37da03f1b3ec
#
_cell.length_a   1.000
_cell.length_b   1.000
_cell.length_c   1.000
_cell.angle_alpha   90.00
_cell.angle_beta   90.00
_cell.angle_gamma   90.00
#
_symmetry.space_group_name_H-M   'P 1'
#
loop_
_entity.id
_entity.type
_entity.pdbx_description
1 polymer ?
#
loop_
_entity_poly.entity_id
_entity_poly.type
_entity_poly.pdbx_seq_one_letter_code
_entity_poly.pdbx_strand_id
1 'polypeptide(L)'
;MIHHAIKGQTSYGEAIGILLLDSRAPFIHGDVGNARTYPYPVRFKRIDGLTVERIFAHDLGFIDKMVAGARELEREGVKAITGDCGFMAIYQSAVKAAVNIPVLLSSLIQIPLIQATLPDTAKIGVITANSKSLTPDVFRRIGIDETATVIFGLENQPHFKAAALDEIGVLDSDRIREEVTTSARQMTAAHPEVRSILLECSMLPPYGEAVSRATGLPVYDFLNMIDYVYSALIKRRFEDSI
;
A
#
# COMPACT_ATOMS: atom_id res chain seq x y z
N MET A 1 -30.77 -5.35 22.91
CA MET A 1 -29.47 -5.64 22.24
C MET A 1 -28.39 -5.63 23.32
N ILE A 2 -27.51 -6.63 23.35
CA ILE A 2 -26.43 -6.76 24.36
C ILE A 2 -25.12 -6.48 23.66
N HIS A 3 -24.28 -5.62 24.24
CA HIS A 3 -22.95 -5.29 23.74
C HIS A 3 -21.89 -5.78 24.74
N HIS A 4 -20.83 -6.40 24.24
CA HIS A 4 -19.72 -6.90 25.07
C HIS A 4 -18.46 -6.10 24.78
N ALA A 5 -17.75 -5.69 25.82
CA ALA A 5 -16.43 -5.11 25.70
C ALA A 5 -15.35 -6.20 25.61
N ILE A 6 -14.34 -5.98 24.80
CA ILE A 6 -13.15 -6.84 24.71
C ILE A 6 -12.03 -6.17 25.53
N LYS A 7 -11.35 -6.96 26.39
CA LYS A 7 -10.24 -6.45 27.20
C LYS A 7 -9.12 -5.94 26.28
N GLY A 8 -8.75 -4.67 26.43
CA GLY A 8 -7.74 -3.99 25.63
C GLY A 8 -8.31 -3.09 24.55
N GLN A 9 -9.61 -3.20 24.22
CA GLN A 9 -10.28 -2.30 23.28
C GLN A 9 -10.91 -1.14 24.04
N THR A 10 -10.35 0.07 23.87
CA THR A 10 -10.79 1.30 24.54
C THR A 10 -11.49 2.28 23.60
N SER A 11 -11.38 2.11 22.29
CA SER A 11 -12.16 2.80 21.27
C SER A 11 -12.74 1.82 20.25
N TYR A 12 -13.72 2.26 19.50
CA TYR A 12 -14.53 1.40 18.64
C TYR A 12 -14.80 2.07 17.30
N GLY A 13 -15.01 1.24 16.27
CA GLY A 13 -15.40 1.70 14.94
C GLY A 13 -14.28 1.65 13.91
N GLU A 14 -13.03 1.56 14.32
CA GLU A 14 -11.89 1.42 13.41
C GLU A 14 -11.73 -0.04 12.96
N ALA A 15 -12.13 -0.34 11.72
CA ALA A 15 -12.01 -1.70 11.18
C ALA A 15 -10.61 -2.00 10.61
N ILE A 16 -9.90 -0.98 10.16
CA ILE A 16 -8.57 -1.10 9.53
C ILE A 16 -7.50 -0.51 10.46
N GLY A 17 -6.48 -1.30 10.75
CA GLY A 17 -5.24 -0.85 11.39
C GLY A 17 -4.14 -0.64 10.34
N ILE A 18 -3.36 0.41 10.49
CA ILE A 18 -2.30 0.79 9.55
C ILE A 18 -0.99 0.92 10.33
N LEU A 19 -0.02 0.07 9.99
CA LEU A 19 1.35 0.16 10.49
C LEU A 19 2.09 1.23 9.67
N LEU A 20 2.66 2.22 10.36
CA LEU A 20 3.34 3.35 9.73
C LEU A 20 4.86 3.25 9.89
N LEU A 21 5.58 3.69 8.86
CA LEU A 21 7.00 4.02 8.97
C LEU A 21 7.22 5.17 9.97
N ASP A 22 8.42 5.28 10.48
CA ASP A 22 8.91 6.47 11.18
C ASP A 22 9.46 7.46 10.14
N SER A 23 8.52 8.05 9.38
CA SER A 23 8.76 8.88 8.20
C SER A 23 8.51 10.36 8.47
N ARG A 24 9.18 11.22 7.71
CA ARG A 24 9.01 12.68 7.71
C ARG A 24 8.33 13.22 6.46
N ALA A 25 7.92 12.36 5.55
CA ALA A 25 7.22 12.77 4.34
C ALA A 25 5.87 13.44 4.66
N PRO A 26 5.50 14.51 3.96
CA PRO A 26 4.16 15.09 4.07
C PRO A 26 3.14 14.15 3.42
N PHE A 27 2.20 13.62 4.21
CA PHE A 27 1.13 12.75 3.71
C PHE A 27 -0.09 13.59 3.33
N ILE A 28 -0.33 13.74 2.03
CA ILE A 28 -1.46 14.50 1.48
C ILE A 28 -2.74 13.66 1.45
N HIS A 29 -3.89 14.28 1.22
CA HIS A 29 -5.15 13.56 1.02
C HIS A 29 -5.06 12.60 -0.16
N GLY A 30 -5.45 11.35 0.05
CA GLY A 30 -5.25 10.23 -0.87
C GLY A 30 -4.04 9.35 -0.52
N ASP A 31 -3.11 9.81 0.33
CA ASP A 31 -2.03 9.00 0.88
C ASP A 31 -2.55 8.04 1.95
N VAL A 32 -1.93 6.86 2.08
CA VAL A 32 -2.32 5.84 3.07
C VAL A 32 -2.12 6.33 4.51
N GLY A 33 -1.09 7.13 4.76
CA GLY A 33 -0.80 7.70 6.08
C GLY A 33 -1.69 8.89 6.49
N ASN A 34 -2.62 9.35 5.63
CA ASN A 34 -3.50 10.47 5.92
C ASN A 34 -4.89 9.99 6.33
N ALA A 35 -5.31 10.27 7.57
CA ALA A 35 -6.61 9.85 8.11
C ALA A 35 -7.82 10.37 7.31
N ARG A 36 -7.70 11.50 6.61
CA ARG A 36 -8.78 12.05 5.78
C ARG A 36 -8.97 11.33 4.46
N THR A 37 -8.06 10.43 4.08
CA THR A 37 -8.16 9.61 2.87
C THR A 37 -9.35 8.66 2.93
N TYR A 38 -9.73 8.23 4.13
CA TYR A 38 -10.73 7.19 4.33
C TYR A 38 -12.11 7.77 4.63
N PRO A 39 -13.20 7.24 4.01
CA PRO A 39 -14.58 7.59 4.37
C PRO A 39 -15.05 6.88 5.66
N TYR A 40 -14.16 6.15 6.32
CA TYR A 40 -14.37 5.42 7.57
C TYR A 40 -13.18 5.60 8.51
N PRO A 41 -13.35 5.44 9.83
CA PRO A 41 -12.24 5.57 10.77
C PRO A 41 -11.23 4.44 10.60
N VAL A 42 -9.95 4.81 10.70
CA VAL A 42 -8.80 3.90 10.68
C VAL A 42 -7.93 4.14 11.90
N ARG A 43 -7.14 3.15 12.29
CA ARG A 43 -6.23 3.25 13.42
C ARG A 43 -4.79 3.14 12.96
N PHE A 44 -3.98 4.13 13.32
CA PHE A 44 -2.56 4.17 12.97
C PHE A 44 -1.69 3.69 14.12
N LYS A 45 -0.63 2.96 13.78
CA LYS A 45 0.43 2.55 14.71
C LYS A 45 1.80 2.76 14.06
N ARG A 46 2.54 3.77 14.51
CA ARG A 46 3.92 3.98 14.06
C ARG A 46 4.84 2.91 14.64
N ILE A 47 5.76 2.43 13.80
CA ILE A 47 6.85 1.52 14.16
C ILE A 47 8.12 2.34 14.36
N ASP A 48 8.38 2.71 15.60
CA ASP A 48 9.48 3.61 15.96
C ASP A 48 10.83 3.11 15.47
N GLY A 49 11.52 3.96 14.71
CA GLY A 49 12.83 3.72 14.12
C GLY A 49 12.82 2.95 12.81
N LEU A 50 11.67 2.49 12.28
CA LEU A 50 11.55 1.91 10.95
C LEU A 50 11.49 3.04 9.92
N THR A 51 12.64 3.59 9.57
CA THR A 51 12.79 4.70 8.62
C THR A 51 12.73 4.23 7.17
N VAL A 52 12.61 5.19 6.25
CA VAL A 52 12.67 4.94 4.79
C VAL A 52 13.99 4.25 4.39
N GLU A 53 15.12 4.65 4.96
CA GLU A 53 16.42 4.02 4.72
C GLU A 53 16.39 2.54 5.12
N ARG A 54 15.88 2.21 6.31
CA ARG A 54 15.85 0.84 6.84
C ARG A 54 14.92 -0.06 6.05
N ILE A 55 13.77 0.44 5.62
CA ILE A 55 12.84 -0.37 4.84
C ILE A 55 13.42 -0.70 3.46
N PHE A 56 14.12 0.24 2.80
CA PHE A 56 14.80 -0.01 1.53
C PHE A 56 16.04 -0.90 1.66
N ALA A 57 16.69 -0.92 2.84
CA ALA A 57 17.75 -1.87 3.17
C ALA A 57 17.22 -3.28 3.50
N HIS A 58 15.92 -3.50 3.47
CA HIS A 58 15.25 -4.76 3.85
C HIS A 58 15.64 -5.24 5.26
N ASP A 59 15.68 -4.30 6.22
CA ASP A 59 16.11 -4.57 7.60
C ASP A 59 15.11 -5.47 8.33
N LEU A 60 15.40 -6.77 8.38
CA LEU A 60 14.57 -7.76 9.08
C LEU A 60 14.65 -7.65 10.62
N GLY A 61 15.54 -6.83 11.17
CA GLY A 61 15.61 -6.57 12.61
C GLY A 61 14.35 -5.90 13.19
N PHE A 62 13.44 -5.44 12.33
CA PHE A 62 12.14 -4.86 12.73
C PHE A 62 10.99 -5.86 12.81
N ILE A 63 11.19 -7.16 12.51
CA ILE A 63 10.13 -8.18 12.55
C ILE A 63 9.40 -8.15 13.91
N ASP A 64 10.11 -8.16 15.02
CA ASP A 64 9.50 -8.20 16.34
C ASP A 64 8.66 -6.96 16.64
N LYS A 65 9.12 -5.77 16.21
CA LYS A 65 8.36 -4.51 16.36
C LYS A 65 7.11 -4.51 15.48
N MET A 66 7.21 -4.99 14.25
CA MET A 66 6.07 -5.13 13.33
C MET A 66 5.03 -6.10 13.91
N VAL A 67 5.44 -7.24 14.41
CA VAL A 67 4.58 -8.22 15.08
C VAL A 67 3.94 -7.64 16.34
N ALA A 68 4.70 -6.94 17.18
CA ALA A 68 4.18 -6.31 18.38
C ALA A 68 3.12 -5.24 18.05
N GLY A 69 3.38 -4.38 17.06
CA GLY A 69 2.43 -3.38 16.57
C GLY A 69 1.16 -4.00 16.02
N ALA A 70 1.27 -5.06 15.24
CA ALA A 70 0.13 -5.79 14.69
C ALA A 70 -0.75 -6.43 15.79
N ARG A 71 -0.13 -7.07 16.78
CA ARG A 71 -0.84 -7.63 17.94
C ARG A 71 -1.52 -6.56 18.79
N GLU A 72 -0.91 -5.38 18.91
CA GLU A 72 -1.51 -4.25 19.59
C GLU A 72 -2.77 -3.79 18.86
N LEU A 73 -2.70 -3.57 17.54
CA LEU A 73 -3.85 -3.20 16.71
C LEU A 73 -4.97 -4.26 16.79
N GLU A 74 -4.66 -5.56 16.69
CA GLU A 74 -5.65 -6.62 16.84
C GLU A 74 -6.33 -6.59 18.22
N ARG A 75 -5.55 -6.43 19.30
CA ARG A 75 -6.08 -6.33 20.66
C ARG A 75 -6.96 -5.09 20.86
N GLU A 76 -6.68 -4.01 20.13
CA GLU A 76 -7.47 -2.79 20.11
C GLU A 76 -8.73 -2.88 19.26
N GLY A 77 -8.95 -4.01 18.58
CA GLY A 77 -10.21 -4.35 17.94
C GLY A 77 -10.30 -4.04 16.45
N VAL A 78 -9.19 -3.74 15.75
CA VAL A 78 -9.20 -3.69 14.29
C VAL A 78 -9.46 -5.08 13.71
N LYS A 79 -10.02 -5.12 12.51
CA LYS A 79 -10.44 -6.36 11.83
C LYS A 79 -9.54 -6.75 10.67
N ALA A 80 -8.67 -5.87 10.22
CA ALA A 80 -7.58 -6.15 9.29
C ALA A 80 -6.43 -5.16 9.51
N ILE A 81 -5.24 -5.53 9.05
CA ILE A 81 -4.03 -4.74 9.17
C ILE A 81 -3.42 -4.51 7.79
N THR A 82 -3.02 -3.28 7.52
CA THR A 82 -2.21 -2.91 6.35
C THR A 82 -0.95 -2.14 6.78
N GLY A 83 -0.11 -1.76 5.82
CA GLY A 83 1.05 -0.91 6.01
C GLY A 83 0.97 0.36 5.16
N ASP A 84 1.82 1.34 5.46
CA ASP A 84 1.96 2.58 4.68
C ASP A 84 3.20 2.57 3.76
N CYS A 85 3.73 1.39 3.45
CA CYS A 85 4.85 1.25 2.52
C CYS A 85 4.80 -0.12 1.85
N GLY A 86 4.87 -0.17 0.51
CA GLY A 86 4.83 -1.43 -0.22
C GLY A 86 5.97 -2.38 0.11
N PHE A 87 7.12 -1.84 0.49
CA PHE A 87 8.28 -2.64 0.96
C PHE A 87 8.06 -3.33 2.30
N MET A 88 6.99 -3.00 3.04
CA MET A 88 6.57 -3.80 4.21
C MET A 88 6.18 -5.25 3.83
N ALA A 89 6.08 -5.56 2.54
CA ALA A 89 6.00 -6.92 2.01
C ALA A 89 6.98 -7.90 2.66
N ILE A 90 8.20 -7.42 3.00
CA ILE A 90 9.23 -8.27 3.65
C ILE A 90 8.82 -8.80 5.04
N TYR A 91 7.88 -8.14 5.71
CA TYR A 91 7.36 -8.54 7.02
C TYR A 91 6.02 -9.30 6.93
N GLN A 92 5.42 -9.39 5.73
CA GLN A 92 4.08 -9.96 5.52
C GLN A 92 3.89 -11.32 6.19
N SER A 93 4.80 -12.26 5.95
CA SER A 93 4.67 -13.63 6.46
C SER A 93 4.74 -13.68 7.99
N ALA A 94 5.66 -12.91 8.60
CA ALA A 94 5.83 -12.89 10.06
C ALA A 94 4.63 -12.24 10.75
N VAL A 95 4.13 -11.12 10.23
CA VAL A 95 2.97 -10.43 10.80
C VAL A 95 1.71 -11.28 10.62
N LYS A 96 1.49 -11.86 9.42
CA LYS A 96 0.34 -12.74 9.15
C LYS A 96 0.30 -13.95 10.09
N ALA A 97 1.45 -14.52 10.42
CA ALA A 97 1.54 -15.67 11.35
C ALA A 97 1.29 -15.29 12.83
N ALA A 98 1.33 -13.99 13.16
CA ALA A 98 1.30 -13.52 14.55
C ALA A 98 -0.08 -13.04 15.02
N VAL A 99 -1.05 -12.86 14.11
CA VAL A 99 -2.41 -12.38 14.36
C VAL A 99 -3.46 -13.27 13.69
N ASN A 100 -4.73 -13.15 14.11
CA ASN A 100 -5.85 -13.97 13.61
C ASN A 100 -6.77 -13.20 12.62
N ILE A 101 -6.35 -12.02 12.20
CA ILE A 101 -7.09 -11.15 11.29
C ILE A 101 -6.32 -11.00 9.97
N PRO A 102 -6.98 -10.63 8.85
CA PRO A 102 -6.33 -10.40 7.57
C PRO A 102 -5.19 -9.36 7.67
N VAL A 103 -4.09 -9.65 6.98
CA VAL A 103 -2.89 -8.80 6.92
C VAL A 103 -2.52 -8.58 5.46
N LEU A 104 -2.37 -7.30 5.07
CA LEU A 104 -2.08 -6.85 3.70
C LEU A 104 -1.07 -5.69 3.74
N LEU A 105 0.20 -6.01 3.98
CA LEU A 105 1.23 -4.98 4.20
C LEU A 105 1.74 -4.30 2.92
N SER A 106 1.36 -4.80 1.74
CA SER A 106 1.83 -4.26 0.46
C SER A 106 0.73 -4.35 -0.60
N SER A 107 0.62 -3.33 -1.43
CA SER A 107 -0.26 -3.35 -2.61
C SER A 107 0.11 -4.43 -3.62
N LEU A 108 1.35 -4.92 -3.61
CA LEU A 108 1.82 -6.03 -4.46
C LEU A 108 1.00 -7.31 -4.29
N ILE A 109 0.34 -7.50 -3.14
CA ILE A 109 -0.54 -8.65 -2.87
C ILE A 109 -1.69 -8.76 -3.88
N GLN A 110 -2.04 -7.66 -4.55
CA GLN A 110 -3.08 -7.62 -5.58
C GLN A 110 -2.65 -8.26 -6.92
N ILE A 111 -1.34 -8.45 -7.17
CA ILE A 111 -0.82 -8.94 -8.46
C ILE A 111 -1.52 -10.21 -8.95
N PRO A 112 -1.71 -11.27 -8.15
CA PRO A 112 -2.40 -12.47 -8.61
C PRO A 112 -3.86 -12.22 -9.03
N LEU A 113 -4.57 -11.35 -8.31
CA LEU A 113 -5.95 -10.97 -8.65
C LEU A 113 -5.98 -10.19 -9.97
N ILE A 114 -5.10 -9.21 -10.13
CA ILE A 114 -5.00 -8.41 -11.35
C ILE A 114 -4.66 -9.32 -12.54
N GLN A 115 -3.64 -10.17 -12.38
CA GLN A 115 -3.20 -11.10 -13.43
C GLN A 115 -4.31 -12.06 -13.87
N ALA A 116 -5.11 -12.58 -12.94
CA ALA A 116 -6.24 -13.46 -13.23
C ALA A 116 -7.35 -12.79 -14.08
N THR A 117 -7.35 -11.46 -14.19
CA THR A 117 -8.32 -10.69 -14.99
C THR A 117 -7.78 -10.26 -16.36
N LEU A 118 -6.49 -10.51 -16.63
CA LEU A 118 -5.81 -10.08 -17.85
C LEU A 118 -5.54 -11.25 -18.78
N PRO A 119 -5.35 -11.02 -20.10
CA PRO A 119 -4.84 -12.04 -21.01
C PRO A 119 -3.47 -12.58 -20.55
N ASP A 120 -3.18 -13.86 -20.82
CA ASP A 120 -1.95 -14.54 -20.37
C ASP A 120 -0.65 -13.84 -20.83
N THR A 121 -0.70 -13.15 -21.97
CA THR A 121 0.45 -12.40 -22.52
C THR A 121 0.62 -11.01 -21.94
N ALA A 122 -0.35 -10.56 -21.13
CA ALA A 122 -0.32 -9.21 -20.57
C ALA A 122 0.61 -9.12 -19.36
N LYS A 123 1.19 -7.94 -19.18
CA LYS A 123 2.00 -7.58 -18.00
C LYS A 123 1.30 -6.52 -17.15
N ILE A 124 1.68 -6.50 -15.90
CA ILE A 124 1.29 -5.47 -14.93
C ILE A 124 2.45 -4.49 -14.81
N GLY A 125 2.23 -3.21 -15.10
CA GLY A 125 3.20 -2.17 -14.86
C GLY A 125 3.21 -1.80 -13.37
N VAL A 126 4.34 -1.98 -12.70
CA VAL A 126 4.49 -1.61 -11.29
C VAL A 126 5.28 -0.32 -11.20
N ILE A 127 4.66 0.75 -10.68
CA ILE A 127 5.35 2.00 -10.38
C ILE A 127 5.68 2.00 -8.88
N THR A 128 6.97 2.04 -8.58
CA THR A 128 7.52 1.94 -7.22
C THR A 128 8.35 3.16 -6.85
N ALA A 129 8.52 3.40 -5.56
CA ALA A 129 9.38 4.46 -5.05
C ALA A 129 10.86 4.23 -5.41
N ASN A 130 11.32 2.96 -5.39
CA ASN A 130 12.71 2.59 -5.65
C ASN A 130 12.78 1.21 -6.32
N SER A 131 13.02 1.21 -7.63
CA SER A 131 13.09 -0.04 -8.41
C SER A 131 14.27 -0.93 -8.01
N LYS A 132 15.37 -0.34 -7.54
CA LYS A 132 16.57 -1.08 -7.12
C LYS A 132 16.34 -1.89 -5.84
N SER A 133 15.50 -1.39 -4.95
CA SER A 133 15.11 -2.10 -3.72
C SER A 133 13.96 -3.08 -3.95
N LEU A 134 13.17 -2.95 -5.02
CA LEU A 134 12.10 -3.89 -5.35
C LEU A 134 12.66 -5.13 -6.05
N THR A 135 13.37 -5.94 -5.29
CA THR A 135 14.07 -7.14 -5.77
C THR A 135 13.14 -8.36 -5.86
N PRO A 136 13.50 -9.41 -6.63
CA PRO A 136 12.75 -10.67 -6.67
C PRO A 136 12.52 -11.30 -5.28
N ASP A 137 13.38 -11.02 -4.30
CA ASP A 137 13.21 -11.51 -2.93
C ASP A 137 11.96 -10.91 -2.25
N VAL A 138 11.62 -9.64 -2.52
CA VAL A 138 10.41 -9.01 -1.99
C VAL A 138 9.17 -9.75 -2.47
N PHE A 139 9.08 -10.06 -3.76
CA PHE A 139 7.95 -10.81 -4.35
C PHE A 139 7.87 -12.24 -3.79
N ARG A 140 9.00 -12.93 -3.69
CA ARG A 140 9.08 -14.29 -3.12
C ARG A 140 8.56 -14.35 -1.69
N ARG A 141 8.86 -13.34 -0.86
CA ARG A 141 8.41 -13.28 0.54
C ARG A 141 6.89 -13.19 0.69
N ILE A 142 6.20 -12.73 -0.32
CA ILE A 142 4.74 -12.68 -0.36
C ILE A 142 4.12 -13.75 -1.27
N GLY A 143 4.95 -14.66 -1.82
CA GLY A 143 4.50 -15.77 -2.63
C GLY A 143 4.03 -15.38 -4.04
N ILE A 144 4.60 -14.31 -4.61
CA ILE A 144 4.23 -13.78 -5.94
C ILE A 144 5.39 -13.98 -6.91
N ASP A 145 5.04 -14.36 -8.14
CA ASP A 145 5.96 -14.40 -9.28
C ASP A 145 6.01 -13.01 -9.95
N GLU A 146 7.19 -12.40 -9.92
CA GLU A 146 7.43 -11.11 -10.54
C GLU A 146 7.47 -11.12 -12.08
N THR A 147 7.54 -12.30 -12.70
CA THR A 147 7.67 -12.42 -14.17
C THR A 147 6.50 -11.81 -14.95
N ALA A 148 5.34 -11.65 -14.30
CA ALA A 148 4.18 -10.99 -14.88
C ALA A 148 4.24 -9.45 -14.79
N THR A 149 5.34 -8.88 -14.26
CA THR A 149 5.45 -7.43 -13.99
C THR A 149 6.50 -6.76 -14.89
N VAL A 150 6.30 -5.44 -15.08
CA VAL A 150 7.30 -4.50 -15.61
C VAL A 150 7.47 -3.41 -14.56
N ILE A 151 8.68 -3.24 -14.03
CA ILE A 151 8.93 -2.37 -12.87
C ILE A 151 9.56 -1.05 -13.34
N PHE A 152 8.97 0.08 -12.90
CA PHE A 152 9.49 1.43 -13.09
C PHE A 152 9.62 2.13 -11.74
N GLY A 153 10.82 2.65 -11.46
CA GLY A 153 11.12 3.37 -10.22
C GLY A 153 11.03 4.88 -10.38
N LEU A 154 10.67 5.54 -9.28
CA LEU A 154 10.63 6.99 -9.18
C LEU A 154 11.86 7.57 -8.47
N GLU A 155 12.86 6.76 -8.15
CA GLU A 155 14.08 7.17 -7.44
C GLU A 155 14.91 8.23 -8.15
N ASN A 156 14.69 8.42 -9.44
CA ASN A 156 15.37 9.45 -10.24
C ASN A 156 14.47 10.66 -10.54
N GLN A 157 13.23 10.68 -10.06
CA GLN A 157 12.30 11.80 -10.23
C GLN A 157 12.58 12.82 -9.12
N PRO A 158 13.02 14.05 -9.45
CA PRO A 158 13.61 14.95 -8.46
C PRO A 158 12.65 15.35 -7.34
N HIS A 159 11.38 15.64 -7.64
CA HIS A 159 10.42 16.08 -6.63
C HIS A 159 9.90 14.93 -5.79
N PHE A 160 9.61 13.77 -6.42
CA PHE A 160 9.24 12.55 -5.69
C PHE A 160 10.38 12.10 -4.78
N LYS A 161 11.62 12.05 -5.31
CA LYS A 161 12.80 11.67 -4.53
C LYS A 161 12.97 12.58 -3.31
N ALA A 162 12.93 13.88 -3.49
CA ALA A 162 13.10 14.86 -2.42
C ALA A 162 12.05 14.68 -1.31
N ALA A 163 10.78 14.46 -1.68
CA ALA A 163 9.68 14.33 -0.73
C ALA A 163 9.66 12.97 -0.02
N ALA A 164 9.80 11.87 -0.79
CA ALA A 164 9.54 10.51 -0.33
C ALA A 164 10.78 9.72 0.08
N LEU A 165 11.95 10.00 -0.52
CA LEU A 165 13.19 9.26 -0.27
C LEU A 165 14.16 10.04 0.60
N ASP A 166 14.36 11.32 0.28
CA ASP A 166 15.26 12.21 1.02
C ASP A 166 14.55 12.88 2.22
N GLU A 167 13.22 12.80 2.27
CA GLU A 167 12.34 13.28 3.34
C GLU A 167 12.66 14.72 3.79
N ILE A 168 12.81 15.63 2.81
CA ILE A 168 13.16 17.04 3.07
C ILE A 168 12.03 17.83 3.78
N GLY A 169 10.86 17.19 4.01
CA GLY A 169 9.70 17.77 4.69
C GLY A 169 8.85 18.68 3.80
N VAL A 170 9.09 18.71 2.49
CA VAL A 170 8.32 19.48 1.49
C VAL A 170 7.86 18.53 0.38
N LEU A 171 6.60 18.70 -0.06
CA LEU A 171 6.02 17.95 -1.16
C LEU A 171 5.31 18.91 -2.11
N ASP A 172 5.70 18.91 -3.38
CA ASP A 172 5.01 19.58 -4.47
C ASP A 172 4.16 18.57 -5.23
N SER A 173 2.86 18.52 -4.92
CA SER A 173 1.95 17.53 -5.47
C SER A 173 1.74 17.66 -6.98
N ASP A 174 1.85 18.84 -7.54
CA ASP A 174 1.68 19.07 -8.98
C ASP A 174 2.89 18.56 -9.75
N ARG A 175 4.10 18.82 -9.25
CA ARG A 175 5.32 18.30 -9.84
C ARG A 175 5.42 16.78 -9.74
N ILE A 176 5.08 16.21 -8.59
CA ILE A 176 5.05 14.76 -8.43
C ILE A 176 4.01 14.13 -9.37
N ARG A 177 2.85 14.76 -9.56
CA ARG A 177 1.85 14.28 -10.53
C ARG A 177 2.42 14.23 -11.96
N GLU A 178 3.16 15.27 -12.39
CA GLU A 178 3.84 15.30 -13.67
C GLU A 178 4.89 14.19 -13.81
N GLU A 179 5.69 13.95 -12.77
CA GLU A 179 6.72 12.91 -12.73
C GLU A 179 6.10 11.52 -12.82
N VAL A 180 5.08 11.23 -12.02
CA VAL A 180 4.41 9.91 -11.99
C VAL A 180 3.70 9.63 -13.33
N THR A 181 2.97 10.60 -13.88
CA THR A 181 2.28 10.43 -15.16
C THR A 181 3.25 10.28 -16.32
N THR A 182 4.36 11.00 -16.31
CA THR A 182 5.42 10.88 -17.32
C THR A 182 6.05 9.49 -17.27
N SER A 183 6.39 8.99 -16.07
CA SER A 183 6.92 7.64 -15.87
C SER A 183 5.95 6.57 -16.35
N ALA A 184 4.66 6.72 -16.08
CA ALA A 184 3.62 5.81 -16.54
C ALA A 184 3.52 5.76 -18.08
N ARG A 185 3.55 6.93 -18.75
CA ARG A 185 3.55 7.02 -20.22
C ARG A 185 4.81 6.39 -20.82
N GLN A 186 5.98 6.65 -20.24
CA GLN A 186 7.24 6.04 -20.71
C GLN A 186 7.19 4.51 -20.58
N MET A 187 6.70 4.01 -19.45
CA MET A 187 6.53 2.57 -19.22
C MET A 187 5.62 1.95 -20.28
N THR A 188 4.44 2.50 -20.51
CA THR A 188 3.46 1.94 -21.47
C THR A 188 3.91 2.07 -22.93
N ALA A 189 4.69 3.09 -23.27
CA ALA A 189 5.30 3.24 -24.59
C ALA A 189 6.42 2.22 -24.84
N ALA A 190 7.25 1.96 -23.82
CA ALA A 190 8.34 0.99 -23.92
C ALA A 190 7.86 -0.47 -23.83
N HIS A 191 6.73 -0.71 -23.15
CA HIS A 191 6.17 -2.01 -22.84
C HIS A 191 4.69 -2.09 -23.25
N PRO A 192 4.40 -2.26 -24.55
CA PRO A 192 3.02 -2.31 -25.06
C PRO A 192 2.22 -3.51 -24.55
N GLU A 193 2.88 -4.52 -23.97
CA GLU A 193 2.25 -5.64 -23.28
C GLU A 193 1.65 -5.29 -21.92
N VAL A 194 1.98 -4.14 -21.33
CA VAL A 194 1.36 -3.65 -20.08
C VAL A 194 -0.11 -3.33 -20.31
N ARG A 195 -1.01 -3.94 -19.54
CA ARG A 195 -2.47 -3.80 -19.63
C ARG A 195 -3.13 -3.28 -18.36
N SER A 196 -2.39 -3.18 -17.27
CA SER A 196 -2.81 -2.50 -16.05
C SER A 196 -1.60 -1.94 -15.32
N ILE A 197 -1.82 -1.00 -14.42
CA ILE A 197 -0.78 -0.38 -13.61
C ILE A 197 -1.08 -0.64 -12.15
N LEU A 198 -0.05 -0.97 -11.37
CA LEU A 198 -0.09 -1.06 -9.92
C LEU A 198 0.86 -0.01 -9.33
N LEU A 199 0.32 0.92 -8.57
CA LEU A 199 1.07 1.89 -7.78
C LEU A 199 1.50 1.22 -6.47
N GLU A 200 2.78 0.89 -6.39
CA GLU A 200 3.31 0.11 -5.25
C GLU A 200 3.49 0.96 -4.00
N CYS A 201 3.90 2.22 -4.15
CA CYS A 201 4.15 3.12 -3.04
C CYS A 201 2.84 3.71 -2.50
N SER A 202 2.71 3.76 -1.17
CA SER A 202 1.56 4.30 -0.45
C SER A 202 1.31 5.81 -0.67
N MET A 203 2.33 6.53 -1.12
CA MET A 203 2.24 7.97 -1.48
C MET A 203 1.74 8.20 -2.91
N LEU A 204 1.47 7.14 -3.68
CA LEU A 204 1.07 7.28 -5.10
C LEU A 204 -0.44 7.29 -5.36
N PRO A 205 -1.33 6.79 -4.49
CA PRO A 205 -2.77 6.81 -4.76
C PRO A 205 -3.33 8.20 -5.12
N PRO A 206 -2.84 9.33 -4.55
CA PRO A 206 -3.29 10.67 -4.95
C PRO A 206 -3.15 10.96 -6.44
N TYR A 207 -2.27 10.24 -7.14
CA TYR A 207 -1.95 10.44 -8.56
C TYR A 207 -2.59 9.37 -9.46
N GLY A 208 -3.28 8.37 -8.89
CA GLY A 208 -3.84 7.23 -9.62
C GLY A 208 -4.80 7.63 -10.74
N GLU A 209 -5.67 8.62 -10.51
CA GLU A 209 -6.59 9.14 -11.53
C GLU A 209 -5.83 9.78 -12.70
N ALA A 210 -4.80 10.58 -12.40
CA ALA A 210 -3.98 11.21 -13.44
C ALA A 210 -3.20 10.17 -14.27
N VAL A 211 -2.70 9.10 -13.63
CA VAL A 211 -2.06 7.98 -14.31
C VAL A 211 -3.04 7.25 -15.22
N SER A 212 -4.25 6.93 -14.72
CA SER A 212 -5.29 6.26 -15.50
C SER A 212 -5.68 7.08 -16.73
N ARG A 213 -5.90 8.39 -16.56
CA ARG A 213 -6.21 9.29 -17.66
C ARG A 213 -5.06 9.41 -18.67
N ALA A 214 -3.82 9.41 -18.20
CA ALA A 214 -2.63 9.55 -19.03
C ALA A 214 -2.32 8.33 -19.88
N THR A 215 -2.70 7.14 -19.42
CA THR A 215 -2.37 5.84 -20.05
C THR A 215 -3.58 5.13 -20.65
N GLY A 216 -4.79 5.47 -20.22
CA GLY A 216 -6.03 4.76 -20.58
C GLY A 216 -6.15 3.38 -19.95
N LEU A 217 -5.27 3.02 -19.01
CA LEU A 217 -5.24 1.71 -18.36
C LEU A 217 -5.91 1.73 -16.96
N PRO A 218 -6.41 0.57 -16.50
CA PRO A 218 -6.78 0.39 -15.10
C PRO A 218 -5.58 0.62 -14.19
N VAL A 219 -5.81 1.34 -13.09
CA VAL A 219 -4.78 1.63 -12.09
C VAL A 219 -5.23 1.07 -10.73
N TYR A 220 -4.38 0.25 -10.15
CA TYR A 220 -4.55 -0.32 -8.82
C TYR A 220 -3.55 0.32 -7.86
N ASP A 221 -3.93 0.43 -6.60
CA ASP A 221 -3.12 1.01 -5.55
C ASP A 221 -3.46 0.45 -4.16
N PHE A 222 -2.87 1.00 -3.12
CA PHE A 222 -3.18 0.60 -1.75
C PHE A 222 -4.64 0.80 -1.37
N LEU A 223 -5.27 1.89 -1.83
CA LEU A 223 -6.64 2.22 -1.41
C LEU A 223 -7.65 1.22 -1.99
N ASN A 224 -7.46 0.79 -3.25
CA ASN A 224 -8.30 -0.26 -3.83
C ASN A 224 -8.24 -1.54 -2.99
N MET A 225 -7.04 -1.93 -2.54
CA MET A 225 -6.83 -3.11 -1.69
C MET A 225 -7.50 -2.94 -0.33
N ILE A 226 -7.29 -1.80 0.31
CA ILE A 226 -7.84 -1.50 1.64
C ILE A 226 -9.37 -1.47 1.58
N ASP A 227 -9.95 -0.77 0.60
CA ASP A 227 -11.40 -0.65 0.41
C ASP A 227 -12.05 -1.99 0.07
N TYR A 228 -11.39 -2.82 -0.74
CA TYR A 228 -11.84 -4.18 -1.04
C TYR A 228 -11.97 -5.00 0.25
N VAL A 229 -10.93 -4.99 1.09
CA VAL A 229 -10.93 -5.72 2.36
C VAL A 229 -11.94 -5.11 3.33
N TYR A 230 -11.99 -3.78 3.45
CA TYR A 230 -12.98 -3.10 4.29
C TYR A 230 -14.42 -3.51 3.91
N SER A 231 -14.74 -3.58 2.62
CA SER A 231 -16.05 -3.99 2.13
C SER A 231 -16.40 -5.45 2.47
N ALA A 232 -15.39 -6.30 2.67
CA ALA A 232 -15.57 -7.67 3.12
C ALA A 232 -15.82 -7.76 4.63
N LEU A 233 -15.17 -6.90 5.41
CA LEU A 233 -15.27 -6.86 6.88
C LEU A 233 -16.57 -6.18 7.37
N ILE A 234 -16.98 -5.12 6.68
CA ILE A 234 -18.13 -4.28 7.01
C ILE A 234 -19.15 -4.39 5.89
N LYS A 235 -20.01 -5.41 5.99
CA LYS A 235 -21.03 -5.66 4.98
C LYS A 235 -22.15 -4.63 5.03
N ARG A 236 -22.54 -4.13 3.86
CA ARG A 236 -23.76 -3.32 3.70
C ARG A 236 -24.99 -4.17 4.01
N ARG A 237 -25.91 -3.60 4.75
CA ARG A 237 -27.27 -4.13 4.85
C ARG A 237 -28.06 -3.57 3.68
N PHE A 238 -28.67 -4.46 2.92
CA PHE A 238 -29.65 -4.07 1.89
C PHE A 238 -31.02 -4.10 2.54
N GLU A 239 -31.74 -2.98 2.46
CA GLU A 239 -33.15 -2.93 2.87
C GLU A 239 -34.00 -3.26 1.64
N ASP A 240 -35.03 -4.10 1.83
CA ASP A 240 -36.00 -4.41 0.78
C ASP A 240 -36.81 -3.16 0.48
N SER A 241 -36.37 -2.38 -0.50
CA SER A 241 -37.14 -1.31 -1.10
C SER A 241 -37.59 -1.79 -2.49
N ILE A 242 -38.81 -2.27 -2.58
CA ILE A 242 -39.56 -2.42 -3.84
C ILE A 242 -40.34 -1.15 -4.05
#